data_ea9470b877f23bb2eabb0adf4f120e91
#
_entry.id   ea9470b877f23bb2eabb0adf4f120e91
#
_cell.length_a   1.000
_cell.length_b   1.000
_cell.length_c   1.000
_cell.angle_alpha   90.00
_cell.angle_beta   90.00
_cell.angle_gamma   90.00
#
_symmetry.space_group_name_H-M   'P 1'
#
loop_
_entity.id
_entity.type
_entity.pdbx_description
1 polymer ?
#
loop_
_entity_poly.entity_id
_entity_poly.type
_entity_poly.pdbx_seq_one_letter_code
_entity_poly.pdbx_strand_id
1 'polypeptide(L)'
;LAQQYGAETVDLSNGEDPITASKSFSRGRGVDGVLITASTKSNEVIHQSAEMCRKRGRIVLIGVVGLNLRRDDFFEKEISFQVSASYGPGRYDSFYEVEGNDYPVGFVRWTEQRNFEAVLDMMSSGGLDVKSIITHRYDIENAIEAYTLLNSNDALGIVLNYPKQNQNTLRTSDVKLSSLSSQTFNPSSPCVGFIGAGNYASRTLIPFFKYAGANLHTIVSSSGLSGVHHGKKNQFLKSSTDVNDVLSNKKINTVSIVTRHDTHSKLVINSLNANKNVFVEKPLALTLDELDDVDKAYRKANNSSNVRLMVGFNRRYAPHIIKMKALLDTHSSPESIIMTVNAGAIASDHWVQDLDIGGGRIIGEGCHFVDLMRQLVGHKINQYQAIMIGNKAGIDVREDKASITLSFEDGSFGTIHYLANGGSVFPKERIEVFCDDAVLQMDNYKILKGYSWAGFNKMKLFKQDKGQKACAKAFVDSISSGSRSPIPYEEIMESSRISIKIANSLRE
;
A
#
# COMPACT_ATOMS: atom_id res chain seq x y z
N LEU A 1 -17.58 -4.55 -43.41
CA LEU A 1 -16.22 -4.93 -43.03
C LEU A 1 -15.97 -6.43 -43.27
N ALA A 2 -16.78 -7.35 -42.71
CA ALA A 2 -16.60 -8.81 -42.90
C ALA A 2 -16.55 -9.19 -44.37
N GLN A 3 -17.42 -8.66 -45.23
CA GLN A 3 -17.40 -8.88 -46.67
C GLN A 3 -16.11 -8.41 -47.36
N GLN A 4 -15.49 -7.33 -46.85
CA GLN A 4 -14.20 -6.82 -47.37
C GLN A 4 -13.06 -7.81 -47.12
N TYR A 5 -13.22 -8.66 -46.11
CA TYR A 5 -12.29 -9.78 -45.80
C TYR A 5 -12.70 -11.10 -46.46
N GLY A 6 -13.70 -11.11 -47.38
CA GLY A 6 -14.13 -12.26 -48.13
C GLY A 6 -15.09 -13.19 -47.39
N ALA A 7 -15.67 -12.75 -46.28
CA ALA A 7 -16.67 -13.52 -45.55
C ALA A 7 -18.08 -13.34 -46.19
N GLU A 8 -18.87 -14.43 -46.27
CA GLU A 8 -20.30 -14.32 -46.47
C GLU A 8 -20.94 -13.81 -45.16
N THR A 9 -21.97 -12.97 -45.28
CA THR A 9 -22.63 -12.38 -44.13
C THR A 9 -24.07 -12.80 -44.05
N VAL A 10 -24.57 -12.95 -42.82
CA VAL A 10 -25.98 -13.25 -42.53
C VAL A 10 -26.48 -12.12 -41.59
N ASP A 11 -27.50 -11.39 -42.02
CA ASP A 11 -28.10 -10.32 -41.26
C ASP A 11 -29.41 -10.75 -40.60
N LEU A 12 -29.35 -11.04 -39.33
CA LEU A 12 -30.51 -11.45 -38.53
C LEU A 12 -31.57 -10.36 -38.44
N SER A 13 -31.20 -9.06 -38.56
CA SER A 13 -32.16 -7.99 -38.55
C SER A 13 -33.07 -7.93 -39.78
N ASN A 14 -32.60 -8.50 -40.87
CA ASN A 14 -33.36 -8.68 -42.11
C ASN A 14 -34.16 -9.98 -42.19
N GLY A 15 -34.16 -10.75 -41.07
CA GLY A 15 -34.88 -12.05 -41.02
C GLY A 15 -34.15 -13.21 -41.70
N GLU A 16 -32.87 -13.06 -42.00
CA GLU A 16 -32.05 -14.16 -42.53
C GLU A 16 -31.79 -15.21 -41.45
N ASP A 17 -31.85 -16.52 -41.83
CA ASP A 17 -31.61 -17.60 -40.89
C ASP A 17 -30.20 -18.13 -41.01
N PRO A 18 -29.38 -18.05 -39.89
CA PRO A 18 -28.00 -18.50 -39.90
C PRO A 18 -27.85 -20.01 -40.10
N ILE A 19 -28.84 -20.82 -39.68
CA ILE A 19 -28.83 -22.26 -39.86
C ILE A 19 -28.95 -22.60 -41.33
N THR A 20 -29.92 -22.00 -42.02
CA THR A 20 -30.14 -22.21 -43.47
C THR A 20 -28.93 -21.68 -44.27
N ALA A 21 -28.40 -20.54 -43.93
CA ALA A 21 -27.24 -19.98 -44.60
C ALA A 21 -25.99 -20.87 -44.43
N SER A 22 -25.73 -21.36 -43.22
CA SER A 22 -24.60 -22.24 -42.96
C SER A 22 -24.70 -23.57 -43.70
N LYS A 23 -25.91 -24.14 -43.80
CA LYS A 23 -26.17 -25.36 -44.57
C LYS A 23 -25.95 -25.13 -46.09
N SER A 24 -26.42 -23.98 -46.61
CA SER A 24 -26.18 -23.61 -48.01
C SER A 24 -24.68 -23.46 -48.28
N PHE A 25 -23.96 -22.70 -47.48
CA PHE A 25 -22.51 -22.51 -47.58
C PHE A 25 -21.75 -23.84 -47.56
N SER A 26 -22.14 -24.77 -46.69
CA SER A 26 -21.48 -26.07 -46.51
C SER A 26 -22.00 -27.18 -47.46
N ARG A 27 -22.81 -26.85 -48.46
CA ARG A 27 -23.44 -27.79 -49.38
C ARG A 27 -24.25 -28.86 -48.66
N GLY A 28 -25.00 -28.48 -47.65
CA GLY A 28 -25.88 -29.35 -46.86
C GLY A 28 -25.20 -30.17 -45.76
N ARG A 29 -23.86 -30.06 -45.59
CA ARG A 29 -23.11 -30.89 -44.63
C ARG A 29 -23.08 -30.33 -43.22
N GLY A 30 -23.25 -29.02 -43.04
CA GLY A 30 -22.95 -28.23 -41.82
C GLY A 30 -21.49 -27.79 -41.77
N VAL A 31 -21.18 -26.81 -40.94
CA VAL A 31 -19.85 -26.21 -40.83
C VAL A 31 -18.95 -27.02 -39.90
N ASP A 32 -17.63 -26.99 -40.11
CA ASP A 32 -16.62 -27.68 -39.31
C ASP A 32 -16.49 -27.10 -37.91
N GLY A 33 -16.66 -25.78 -37.75
CA GLY A 33 -16.55 -25.13 -36.49
C GLY A 33 -17.34 -23.83 -36.41
N VAL A 34 -17.74 -23.47 -35.22
CA VAL A 34 -18.39 -22.19 -34.88
C VAL A 34 -17.65 -21.48 -33.81
N LEU A 35 -17.31 -20.20 -34.02
CA LEU A 35 -16.76 -19.32 -33.03
C LEU A 35 -17.86 -18.38 -32.52
N ILE A 36 -18.26 -18.52 -31.26
CA ILE A 36 -19.27 -17.65 -30.64
C ILE A 36 -18.56 -16.46 -30.04
N THR A 37 -18.69 -15.30 -30.67
CA THR A 37 -18.12 -14.01 -30.17
C THR A 37 -19.19 -13.08 -29.63
N ALA A 38 -20.47 -13.49 -29.65
CA ALA A 38 -21.60 -12.69 -29.19
C ALA A 38 -21.57 -12.47 -27.67
N SER A 39 -22.16 -11.35 -27.23
CA SER A 39 -22.42 -11.04 -25.82
C SER A 39 -23.92 -10.89 -25.62
N THR A 40 -24.55 -11.88 -24.97
CA THR A 40 -26.01 -11.92 -24.70
C THR A 40 -26.30 -12.88 -23.54
N LYS A 41 -27.46 -12.70 -22.90
CA LYS A 41 -27.96 -13.62 -21.88
C LYS A 41 -28.73 -14.82 -22.48
N SER A 42 -28.96 -14.83 -23.79
CA SER A 42 -29.72 -15.89 -24.48
C SER A 42 -28.90 -17.18 -24.55
N ASN A 43 -29.60 -18.30 -24.42
CA ASN A 43 -29.06 -19.67 -24.69
C ASN A 43 -29.22 -20.06 -26.17
N GLU A 44 -30.01 -19.31 -26.94
CA GLU A 44 -30.35 -19.64 -28.32
C GLU A 44 -29.14 -19.66 -29.25
N VAL A 45 -28.15 -18.80 -28.98
CA VAL A 45 -26.90 -18.76 -29.76
C VAL A 45 -26.17 -20.12 -29.77
N ILE A 46 -26.17 -20.83 -28.62
CA ILE A 46 -25.53 -22.16 -28.54
C ILE A 46 -26.34 -23.19 -29.32
N HIS A 47 -27.67 -23.16 -29.20
CA HIS A 47 -28.54 -24.04 -29.94
C HIS A 47 -28.34 -23.88 -31.47
N GLN A 48 -28.42 -22.66 -31.97
CA GLN A 48 -28.17 -22.35 -33.39
C GLN A 48 -26.76 -22.80 -33.82
N SER A 49 -25.76 -22.59 -33.00
CA SER A 49 -24.38 -23.02 -33.28
C SER A 49 -24.29 -24.55 -33.44
N ALA A 50 -24.98 -25.29 -32.57
CA ALA A 50 -25.03 -26.74 -32.66
C ALA A 50 -25.79 -27.24 -33.94
N GLU A 51 -26.90 -26.57 -34.31
CA GLU A 51 -27.63 -26.84 -35.52
C GLU A 51 -26.82 -26.59 -36.81
N MET A 52 -25.98 -25.56 -36.79
CA MET A 52 -25.07 -25.19 -37.89
C MET A 52 -23.94 -26.21 -38.08
N CYS A 53 -23.46 -26.83 -37.00
CA CYS A 53 -22.34 -27.75 -37.04
C CYS A 53 -22.67 -29.08 -37.74
N ARG A 54 -21.69 -29.62 -38.50
CA ARG A 54 -21.71 -31.01 -38.94
C ARG A 54 -21.45 -31.97 -37.78
N LYS A 55 -21.60 -33.29 -38.02
CA LYS A 55 -21.15 -34.33 -37.07
C LYS A 55 -19.67 -34.14 -36.74
N ARG A 56 -19.33 -34.24 -35.45
CA ARG A 56 -17.98 -34.05 -34.89
C ARG A 56 -17.40 -32.64 -35.16
N GLY A 57 -18.27 -31.64 -35.36
CA GLY A 57 -17.88 -30.28 -35.44
C GLY A 57 -17.43 -29.75 -34.07
N ARG A 58 -16.89 -28.55 -34.05
CA ARG A 58 -16.39 -27.91 -32.83
C ARG A 58 -17.07 -26.54 -32.62
N ILE A 59 -17.50 -26.26 -31.40
CA ILE A 59 -17.96 -24.93 -31.00
C ILE A 59 -16.97 -24.37 -29.98
N VAL A 60 -16.50 -23.13 -30.19
CA VAL A 60 -15.64 -22.42 -29.25
C VAL A 60 -16.36 -21.13 -28.83
N LEU A 61 -16.61 -21.03 -27.54
CA LEU A 61 -17.21 -19.84 -26.95
C LEU A 61 -16.08 -18.89 -26.52
N ILE A 62 -16.01 -17.73 -27.21
CA ILE A 62 -15.09 -16.63 -26.94
C ILE A 62 -15.83 -15.51 -26.21
N GLY A 63 -17.07 -15.24 -26.61
CA GLY A 63 -17.93 -14.22 -26.03
C GLY A 63 -18.58 -14.65 -24.71
N VAL A 64 -19.67 -13.97 -24.34
CA VAL A 64 -20.43 -14.24 -23.11
C VAL A 64 -21.88 -14.52 -23.47
N VAL A 65 -22.33 -15.75 -23.38
CA VAL A 65 -23.72 -16.16 -23.65
C VAL A 65 -24.26 -17.02 -22.50
N GLY A 66 -25.58 -17.25 -22.51
CA GLY A 66 -26.17 -18.23 -21.57
C GLY A 66 -25.63 -19.64 -21.81
N LEU A 67 -25.35 -20.39 -20.74
CA LEU A 67 -24.75 -21.72 -20.79
C LEU A 67 -25.72 -22.86 -20.38
N ASN A 68 -27.01 -22.71 -20.69
CA ASN A 68 -27.98 -23.80 -20.48
C ASN A 68 -27.94 -24.72 -21.69
N LEU A 69 -27.08 -25.75 -21.62
CA LEU A 69 -26.85 -26.69 -22.72
C LEU A 69 -27.92 -27.76 -22.74
N ARG A 70 -28.48 -28.03 -23.93
CA ARG A 70 -29.39 -29.15 -24.19
C ARG A 70 -28.61 -30.34 -24.71
N ARG A 71 -28.72 -31.49 -24.05
CA ARG A 71 -27.99 -32.69 -24.43
C ARG A 71 -28.22 -33.08 -25.89
N ASP A 72 -29.44 -32.93 -26.40
CA ASP A 72 -29.85 -33.33 -27.75
C ASP A 72 -29.09 -32.58 -28.85
N ASP A 73 -28.75 -31.31 -28.61
CA ASP A 73 -27.97 -30.47 -29.53
C ASP A 73 -26.58 -31.04 -29.83
N PHE A 74 -26.01 -31.77 -28.87
CA PHE A 74 -24.62 -32.26 -28.95
C PHE A 74 -24.50 -33.75 -29.17
N PHE A 75 -25.41 -34.53 -28.58
CA PHE A 75 -25.28 -35.99 -28.50
C PHE A 75 -25.32 -36.68 -29.87
N GLU A 76 -26.29 -36.35 -30.72
CA GLU A 76 -26.45 -37.02 -32.01
C GLU A 76 -25.33 -36.70 -33.01
N LYS A 77 -24.75 -35.51 -32.87
CA LYS A 77 -23.68 -35.03 -33.75
C LYS A 77 -22.29 -35.21 -33.15
N GLU A 78 -22.15 -35.65 -31.89
CA GLU A 78 -20.87 -35.79 -31.18
C GLU A 78 -20.05 -34.48 -31.24
N ILE A 79 -20.69 -33.30 -30.99
CA ILE A 79 -20.07 -31.99 -31.08
C ILE A 79 -19.16 -31.75 -29.88
N SER A 80 -17.95 -31.24 -30.14
CA SER A 80 -17.05 -30.71 -29.09
C SER A 80 -17.40 -29.28 -28.78
N PHE A 81 -17.61 -28.97 -27.49
CA PHE A 81 -17.83 -27.60 -27.02
C PHE A 81 -16.71 -27.21 -26.04
N GLN A 82 -16.12 -26.04 -26.25
CA GLN A 82 -15.05 -25.52 -25.42
C GLN A 82 -15.23 -24.03 -25.14
N VAL A 83 -15.07 -23.61 -23.88
CA VAL A 83 -14.96 -22.21 -23.52
C VAL A 83 -13.51 -21.77 -23.68
N SER A 84 -13.27 -20.68 -24.40
CA SER A 84 -11.94 -20.08 -24.54
C SER A 84 -11.55 -19.34 -23.27
N ALA A 85 -10.34 -19.54 -22.79
CA ALA A 85 -9.81 -18.86 -21.61
C ALA A 85 -8.94 -17.67 -22.04
N SER A 86 -9.50 -16.47 -22.04
CA SER A 86 -8.80 -15.20 -22.24
C SER A 86 -7.66 -15.27 -23.28
N TYR A 87 -6.41 -15.02 -22.88
CA TYR A 87 -5.23 -15.02 -23.76
C TYR A 87 -4.62 -16.41 -23.99
N GLY A 88 -5.19 -17.45 -23.40
CA GLY A 88 -4.71 -18.82 -23.49
C GLY A 88 -4.02 -19.34 -22.23
N PRO A 89 -3.44 -20.54 -22.29
CA PRO A 89 -2.71 -21.14 -21.17
C PRO A 89 -1.61 -20.25 -20.63
N GLY A 90 -1.55 -20.16 -19.30
CA GLY A 90 -0.69 -19.25 -18.55
C GLY A 90 -1.49 -18.18 -17.82
N ARG A 91 -2.65 -17.80 -18.33
CA ARG A 91 -3.54 -16.84 -17.69
C ARG A 91 -4.06 -17.35 -16.36
N TYR A 92 -3.95 -16.53 -15.29
CA TYR A 92 -4.31 -16.85 -13.90
C TYR A 92 -3.38 -17.88 -13.23
N ASP A 93 -2.25 -18.22 -13.83
CA ASP A 93 -1.22 -19.04 -13.22
C ASP A 93 -0.07 -18.15 -12.72
N SER A 94 0.10 -18.05 -11.40
CA SER A 94 1.15 -17.21 -10.80
C SER A 94 2.56 -17.68 -11.16
N PHE A 95 2.77 -18.97 -11.36
CA PHE A 95 4.05 -19.52 -11.79
C PHE A 95 4.43 -19.03 -13.20
N TYR A 96 3.45 -18.84 -14.07
CA TYR A 96 3.65 -18.29 -15.42
C TYR A 96 3.67 -16.74 -15.41
N GLU A 97 2.61 -16.08 -14.89
CA GLU A 97 2.43 -14.62 -15.01
C GLU A 97 3.35 -13.82 -14.09
N VAL A 98 3.65 -14.32 -12.88
CA VAL A 98 4.40 -13.58 -11.85
C VAL A 98 5.87 -14.03 -11.79
N GLU A 99 6.09 -15.35 -11.82
CA GLU A 99 7.44 -15.92 -11.72
C GLU A 99 8.14 -16.03 -13.09
N GLY A 100 7.42 -15.86 -14.20
CA GLY A 100 7.97 -15.82 -15.56
C GLY A 100 8.37 -17.19 -16.13
N ASN A 101 7.79 -18.28 -15.63
CA ASN A 101 8.09 -19.63 -16.10
C ASN A 101 7.14 -20.05 -17.22
N ASP A 102 7.67 -20.32 -18.42
CA ASP A 102 6.85 -20.76 -19.55
C ASP A 102 6.65 -22.28 -19.53
N TYR A 103 5.53 -22.73 -20.10
CA TYR A 103 5.25 -24.16 -20.26
C TYR A 103 6.08 -24.79 -21.39
N PRO A 104 6.47 -26.09 -21.27
CA PRO A 104 7.19 -26.77 -22.34
C PRO A 104 6.38 -26.78 -23.65
N VAL A 105 6.99 -26.32 -24.74
CA VAL A 105 6.34 -26.15 -26.05
C VAL A 105 5.73 -27.44 -26.62
N GLY A 106 6.30 -28.62 -26.28
CA GLY A 106 5.79 -29.90 -26.71
C GLY A 106 4.48 -30.30 -26.05
N PHE A 107 4.14 -29.70 -24.89
CA PHE A 107 2.89 -30.00 -24.18
C PHE A 107 1.87 -28.86 -24.30
N VAL A 108 2.33 -27.61 -24.33
CA VAL A 108 1.46 -26.42 -24.47
C VAL A 108 2.01 -25.53 -25.57
N ARG A 109 1.54 -25.76 -26.81
CA ARG A 109 2.03 -25.01 -27.99
C ARG A 109 1.67 -23.54 -27.94
N TRP A 110 0.45 -23.22 -27.54
CA TRP A 110 -0.12 -21.88 -27.59
C TRP A 110 -0.34 -21.33 -26.18
N THR A 111 0.77 -20.89 -25.56
CA THR A 111 0.72 -20.16 -24.29
C THR A 111 0.35 -18.70 -24.54
N GLU A 112 0.01 -17.96 -23.48
CA GLU A 112 -0.32 -16.55 -23.55
C GLU A 112 0.76 -15.76 -24.33
N GLN A 113 2.02 -15.88 -23.98
CA GLN A 113 3.12 -15.19 -24.68
C GLN A 113 3.21 -15.60 -26.15
N ARG A 114 3.14 -16.88 -26.45
CA ARG A 114 3.25 -17.37 -27.83
C ARG A 114 2.08 -16.94 -28.71
N ASN A 115 0.89 -16.77 -28.12
CA ASN A 115 -0.25 -16.18 -28.81
C ASN A 115 0.00 -14.71 -29.18
N PHE A 116 0.56 -13.92 -28.27
CA PHE A 116 0.95 -12.53 -28.60
C PHE A 116 2.02 -12.49 -29.69
N GLU A 117 3.06 -13.31 -29.59
CA GLU A 117 4.12 -13.40 -30.60
C GLU A 117 3.53 -13.73 -31.97
N ALA A 118 2.66 -14.75 -32.07
CA ALA A 118 2.04 -15.16 -33.33
C ALA A 118 1.19 -14.05 -33.96
N VAL A 119 0.43 -13.29 -33.17
CA VAL A 119 -0.34 -12.15 -33.69
C VAL A 119 0.58 -11.04 -34.20
N LEU A 120 1.64 -10.70 -33.46
CA LEU A 120 2.61 -9.69 -33.87
C LEU A 120 3.36 -10.10 -35.14
N ASP A 121 3.74 -11.36 -35.27
CA ASP A 121 4.39 -11.92 -36.47
C ASP A 121 3.45 -11.83 -37.69
N MET A 122 2.18 -12.16 -37.53
CA MET A 122 1.18 -12.02 -38.60
C MET A 122 0.97 -10.56 -39.01
N MET A 123 0.95 -9.63 -38.05
CA MET A 123 0.87 -8.19 -38.34
C MET A 123 2.12 -7.71 -39.05
N SER A 124 3.31 -8.13 -38.61
CA SER A 124 4.60 -7.76 -39.22
C SER A 124 4.75 -8.28 -40.65
N SER A 125 4.31 -9.51 -40.91
CA SER A 125 4.36 -10.14 -42.24
C SER A 125 3.24 -9.65 -43.20
N GLY A 126 2.28 -8.86 -42.70
CA GLY A 126 1.13 -8.42 -43.47
C GLY A 126 0.02 -9.46 -43.62
N GLY A 127 0.15 -10.62 -42.94
CA GLY A 127 -0.89 -11.66 -42.91
C GLY A 127 -2.14 -11.24 -42.10
N LEU A 128 -1.98 -10.25 -41.19
CA LEU A 128 -3.07 -9.65 -40.43
C LEU A 128 -3.04 -8.12 -40.56
N ASP A 129 -3.95 -7.55 -41.35
CA ASP A 129 -4.12 -6.10 -41.45
C ASP A 129 -5.22 -5.61 -40.52
N VAL A 130 -4.85 -4.92 -39.46
CA VAL A 130 -5.77 -4.32 -38.47
C VAL A 130 -6.15 -2.88 -38.76
N LYS A 131 -5.61 -2.27 -39.82
CA LYS A 131 -5.83 -0.82 -40.11
C LYS A 131 -7.29 -0.50 -40.35
N SER A 132 -8.04 -1.39 -40.99
CA SER A 132 -9.45 -1.23 -41.32
C SER A 132 -10.37 -1.28 -40.11
N ILE A 133 -9.94 -1.85 -38.99
CA ILE A 133 -10.71 -1.88 -37.73
C ILE A 133 -10.37 -0.70 -36.81
N ILE A 134 -9.33 0.09 -37.10
CA ILE A 134 -9.03 1.34 -36.39
C ILE A 134 -9.89 2.44 -36.97
N THR A 135 -11.03 2.69 -36.32
CA THR A 135 -12.01 3.67 -36.79
C THR A 135 -11.71 5.09 -36.29
N HIS A 136 -11.08 5.22 -35.11
CA HIS A 136 -10.81 6.50 -34.49
C HIS A 136 -9.38 6.60 -33.93
N ARG A 137 -8.83 7.80 -34.02
CA ARG A 137 -7.52 8.13 -33.44
C ARG A 137 -7.65 9.43 -32.66
N TYR A 138 -7.22 9.42 -31.40
CA TYR A 138 -7.19 10.60 -30.54
C TYR A 138 -5.78 10.82 -30.03
N ASP A 139 -5.40 12.05 -29.85
CA ASP A 139 -4.21 12.37 -29.08
C ASP A 139 -4.49 12.10 -27.59
N ILE A 140 -3.45 11.69 -26.82
CA ILE A 140 -3.61 11.28 -25.42
C ILE A 140 -4.24 12.37 -24.55
N GLU A 141 -4.02 13.64 -24.89
CA GLU A 141 -4.64 14.79 -24.22
C GLU A 141 -6.16 14.78 -24.31
N ASN A 142 -6.72 14.16 -25.36
CA ASN A 142 -8.15 14.04 -25.63
C ASN A 142 -8.70 12.65 -25.26
N ALA A 143 -8.00 11.89 -24.43
CA ALA A 143 -8.40 10.55 -24.05
C ALA A 143 -9.82 10.47 -23.44
N ILE A 144 -10.28 11.51 -22.72
CA ILE A 144 -11.62 11.58 -22.14
C ILE A 144 -12.69 11.51 -23.23
N GLU A 145 -12.50 12.19 -24.37
CA GLU A 145 -13.41 12.14 -25.52
C GLU A 145 -13.43 10.74 -26.14
N ALA A 146 -12.25 10.12 -26.29
CA ALA A 146 -12.13 8.75 -26.76
C ALA A 146 -12.90 7.75 -25.88
N TYR A 147 -12.85 7.88 -24.56
CA TYR A 147 -13.60 7.05 -23.62
C TYR A 147 -15.12 7.30 -23.70
N THR A 148 -15.54 8.52 -23.99
CA THR A 148 -16.96 8.84 -24.18
C THR A 148 -17.54 8.10 -25.40
N LEU A 149 -16.74 7.95 -26.47
CA LEU A 149 -17.11 7.25 -27.69
C LEU A 149 -17.32 5.73 -27.50
N LEU A 150 -16.72 5.12 -26.47
CA LEU A 150 -16.92 3.69 -26.17
C LEU A 150 -18.39 3.33 -25.89
N ASN A 151 -19.22 4.29 -25.52
CA ASN A 151 -20.65 4.10 -25.29
C ASN A 151 -21.49 4.22 -26.58
N SER A 152 -20.89 4.55 -27.72
CA SER A 152 -21.53 4.59 -29.02
C SER A 152 -21.27 3.33 -29.83
N ASN A 153 -22.14 2.99 -30.77
CA ASN A 153 -21.96 1.86 -31.70
C ASN A 153 -21.08 2.22 -32.91
N ASP A 154 -20.49 3.41 -32.94
CA ASP A 154 -19.80 3.93 -34.14
C ASP A 154 -18.30 3.57 -34.14
N ALA A 155 -17.76 3.08 -33.02
CA ALA A 155 -16.35 2.75 -32.88
C ALA A 155 -16.10 1.24 -32.83
N LEU A 156 -15.18 0.77 -33.69
CA LEU A 156 -14.64 -0.61 -33.62
C LEU A 156 -13.27 -0.61 -32.89
N GLY A 157 -12.34 0.19 -33.36
CA GLY A 157 -11.03 0.32 -32.74
C GLY A 157 -10.67 1.80 -32.50
N ILE A 158 -10.32 2.13 -31.28
CA ILE A 158 -9.88 3.47 -30.89
C ILE A 158 -8.42 3.39 -30.46
N VAL A 159 -7.56 4.22 -31.05
CA VAL A 159 -6.13 4.30 -30.75
C VAL A 159 -5.83 5.67 -30.18
N LEU A 160 -5.11 5.71 -29.05
CA LEU A 160 -4.54 6.93 -28.49
C LEU A 160 -3.12 7.13 -29.02
N ASN A 161 -2.88 8.27 -29.65
CA ASN A 161 -1.57 8.67 -30.14
C ASN A 161 -0.82 9.41 -29.02
N TYR A 162 0.41 8.98 -28.77
CA TYR A 162 1.32 9.69 -27.87
C TYR A 162 2.25 10.59 -28.69
N PRO A 163 2.49 11.83 -28.25
CA PRO A 163 3.42 12.71 -28.93
C PRO A 163 4.84 12.11 -28.93
N LYS A 164 5.57 12.28 -30.03
CA LYS A 164 6.98 11.92 -30.07
C LYS A 164 7.74 12.82 -29.09
N GLN A 165 8.05 12.31 -27.92
CA GLN A 165 8.84 13.03 -26.93
C GLN A 165 10.34 12.74 -27.13
N ASN A 166 11.17 13.72 -26.82
CA ASN A 166 12.61 13.52 -26.78
C ASN A 166 12.94 12.50 -25.67
N GLN A 167 13.73 11.47 -26.00
CA GLN A 167 14.11 10.42 -25.04
C GLN A 167 14.74 10.97 -23.75
N ASN A 168 15.41 12.11 -23.83
CA ASN A 168 15.99 12.78 -22.66
C ASN A 168 14.93 13.35 -21.71
N THR A 169 13.77 13.77 -22.22
CA THR A 169 12.63 14.23 -21.39
C THR A 169 11.87 13.07 -20.76
N LEU A 170 11.86 11.90 -21.39
CA LEU A 170 11.20 10.70 -20.86
C LEU A 170 11.97 10.06 -19.69
N ARG A 171 13.25 10.39 -19.54
CA ARG A 171 14.15 9.85 -18.49
C ARG A 171 14.37 10.80 -17.32
N THR A 172 13.64 11.91 -17.23
CA THR A 172 13.74 12.81 -16.09
C THR A 172 13.11 12.15 -14.85
N SER A 173 13.88 12.04 -13.79
CA SER A 173 13.43 11.52 -12.50
C SER A 173 12.48 12.48 -11.77
N ASP A 174 12.35 13.72 -12.24
CA ASP A 174 11.65 14.79 -11.54
C ASP A 174 10.70 15.61 -12.40
N VAL A 175 9.66 16.12 -11.76
CA VAL A 175 8.64 17.00 -12.36
C VAL A 175 8.44 18.23 -11.47
N LYS A 176 8.52 19.43 -12.05
CA LYS A 176 8.12 20.67 -11.38
C LYS A 176 6.60 20.72 -11.24
N LEU A 177 6.10 20.94 -10.03
CA LEU A 177 4.66 20.94 -9.72
C LEU A 177 4.08 22.34 -9.61
N SER A 178 4.91 23.32 -9.26
CA SER A 178 4.52 24.74 -9.18
C SER A 178 5.69 25.61 -9.61
N SER A 179 5.40 26.81 -10.10
CA SER A 179 6.41 27.83 -10.34
C SER A 179 6.89 28.41 -9.00
N LEU A 180 8.21 28.53 -8.82
CA LEU A 180 8.83 29.12 -7.61
C LEU A 180 8.34 30.55 -7.29
N SER A 181 7.75 31.23 -8.27
CA SER A 181 7.24 32.60 -8.14
C SER A 181 5.97 32.77 -7.32
N SER A 182 5.27 31.65 -6.98
CA SER A 182 3.98 31.70 -6.26
C SER A 182 4.05 31.26 -4.79
N GLN A 183 5.20 30.78 -4.29
CA GLN A 183 5.35 30.34 -2.90
C GLN A 183 6.45 31.12 -2.19
N THR A 184 6.04 31.94 -1.23
CA THR A 184 6.96 32.56 -0.25
C THR A 184 7.24 31.52 0.86
N PHE A 185 8.43 30.93 0.85
CA PHE A 185 8.90 30.10 1.94
C PHE A 185 9.25 30.96 3.16
N ASN A 186 8.76 30.53 4.33
CA ASN A 186 9.19 31.14 5.58
C ASN A 186 10.64 30.71 5.89
N PRO A 187 11.63 31.62 5.91
CA PRO A 187 13.03 31.27 6.16
C PRO A 187 13.28 30.62 7.52
N SER A 188 12.43 30.93 8.52
CA SER A 188 12.54 30.39 9.88
C SER A 188 11.94 28.99 10.03
N SER A 189 11.25 28.48 9.00
CA SER A 189 10.61 27.17 9.03
C SER A 189 11.45 26.13 8.26
N PRO A 190 11.42 24.84 8.68
CA PRO A 190 12.14 23.80 7.98
C PRO A 190 11.67 23.65 6.53
N CYS A 191 12.62 23.46 5.63
CA CYS A 191 12.37 23.10 4.25
C CYS A 191 12.44 21.58 4.11
N VAL A 192 11.31 20.95 3.82
CA VAL A 192 11.10 19.52 3.99
C VAL A 192 11.02 18.80 2.66
N GLY A 193 11.81 17.73 2.53
CA GLY A 193 11.63 16.69 1.52
C GLY A 193 10.90 15.49 2.11
N PHE A 194 9.86 15.01 1.44
CA PHE A 194 9.16 13.79 1.82
C PHE A 194 9.63 12.61 0.97
N ILE A 195 10.01 11.52 1.61
CA ILE A 195 10.31 10.24 0.96
C ILE A 195 9.19 9.26 1.31
N GLY A 196 8.36 8.95 0.32
CA GLY A 196 7.12 8.20 0.46
C GLY A 196 5.88 9.08 0.27
N ALA A 197 4.98 8.64 -0.61
CA ALA A 197 3.72 9.31 -0.96
C ALA A 197 2.51 8.38 -0.81
N GLY A 198 2.58 7.43 0.15
CA GLY A 198 1.52 6.48 0.43
C GLY A 198 0.31 7.10 1.15
N ASN A 199 -0.68 6.26 1.50
CA ASN A 199 -1.92 6.71 2.14
C ASN A 199 -1.70 7.46 3.46
N TYR A 200 -0.80 6.98 4.32
CA TYR A 200 -0.54 7.64 5.60
C TYR A 200 0.17 8.98 5.41
N ALA A 201 1.18 9.02 4.53
CA ALA A 201 1.86 10.27 4.17
C ALA A 201 0.85 11.32 3.68
N SER A 202 0.04 10.97 2.68
CA SER A 202 -0.83 11.90 1.97
C SER A 202 -2.06 12.36 2.77
N ARG A 203 -2.63 11.47 3.61
CA ARG A 203 -3.87 11.76 4.37
C ARG A 203 -3.60 12.34 5.75
N THR A 204 -2.41 12.08 6.30
CA THR A 204 -2.12 12.38 7.72
C THR A 204 -0.88 13.24 7.87
N LEU A 205 0.29 12.75 7.50
CA LEU A 205 1.55 13.38 7.90
C LEU A 205 1.84 14.66 7.12
N ILE A 206 1.71 14.66 5.80
CA ILE A 206 1.92 15.87 4.96
C ILE A 206 1.00 17.03 5.39
N PRO A 207 -0.34 16.82 5.56
CA PRO A 207 -1.22 17.86 6.09
C PRO A 207 -0.77 18.42 7.45
N PHE A 208 -0.25 17.57 8.34
CA PHE A 208 0.19 18.02 9.68
C PHE A 208 1.51 18.79 9.64
N PHE A 209 2.47 18.39 8.79
CA PHE A 209 3.67 19.18 8.56
C PHE A 209 3.35 20.55 7.96
N LYS A 210 2.44 20.60 6.98
CA LYS A 210 1.96 21.85 6.40
C LYS A 210 1.27 22.72 7.45
N TYR A 211 0.40 22.14 8.28
CA TYR A 211 -0.25 22.86 9.39
C TYR A 211 0.77 23.41 10.40
N ALA A 212 1.85 22.68 10.66
CA ALA A 212 2.94 23.12 11.53
C ALA A 212 3.81 24.23 10.90
N GLY A 213 3.55 24.62 9.65
CA GLY A 213 4.27 25.68 8.97
C GLY A 213 5.53 25.24 8.22
N ALA A 214 5.72 23.94 7.99
CA ALA A 214 6.84 23.44 7.20
C ALA A 214 6.74 23.85 5.72
N ASN A 215 7.87 24.23 5.12
CA ASN A 215 7.98 24.51 3.69
C ASN A 215 8.13 23.19 2.91
N LEU A 216 7.10 22.78 2.17
CA LEU A 216 7.11 21.52 1.42
C LEU A 216 7.83 21.68 0.08
N HIS A 217 9.03 21.09 -0.07
CA HIS A 217 9.86 21.27 -1.25
C HIS A 217 9.70 20.13 -2.27
N THR A 218 10.14 18.94 -1.94
CA THR A 218 10.16 17.79 -2.85
C THR A 218 9.45 16.59 -2.22
N ILE A 219 8.61 15.90 -3.01
CA ILE A 219 8.02 14.63 -2.64
C ILE A 219 8.56 13.53 -3.55
N VAL A 220 9.04 12.43 -2.94
CA VAL A 220 9.60 11.29 -3.65
C VAL A 220 8.68 10.08 -3.52
N SER A 221 8.42 9.41 -4.63
CA SER A 221 7.70 8.13 -4.65
C SER A 221 8.26 7.22 -5.74
N SER A 222 8.29 5.90 -5.52
CA SER A 222 8.93 4.93 -6.43
C SER A 222 8.39 4.98 -7.86
N SER A 223 7.06 5.08 -8.04
CA SER A 223 6.42 5.13 -9.36
C SER A 223 6.20 6.55 -9.92
N GLY A 224 6.42 7.59 -9.12
CA GLY A 224 6.20 8.99 -9.50
C GLY A 224 4.74 9.45 -9.47
N LEU A 225 3.79 8.60 -9.85
CA LEU A 225 2.38 8.97 -10.00
C LEU A 225 1.75 9.51 -8.72
N SER A 226 1.88 8.78 -7.61
CA SER A 226 1.38 9.23 -6.30
C SER A 226 2.09 10.50 -5.81
N GLY A 227 3.39 10.61 -6.10
CA GLY A 227 4.18 11.83 -5.81
C GLY A 227 3.64 13.05 -6.52
N VAL A 228 3.36 12.96 -7.82
CA VAL A 228 2.78 14.06 -8.59
C VAL A 228 1.39 14.42 -8.09
N HIS A 229 0.50 13.42 -7.90
CA HIS A 229 -0.86 13.65 -7.45
C HIS A 229 -0.91 14.35 -6.06
N HIS A 230 -0.25 13.77 -5.08
CA HIS A 230 -0.24 14.31 -3.71
C HIS A 230 0.63 15.57 -3.60
N GLY A 231 1.66 15.68 -4.42
CA GLY A 231 2.52 16.86 -4.51
C GLY A 231 1.75 18.09 -5.00
N LYS A 232 0.97 17.97 -6.07
CA LYS A 232 0.08 19.05 -6.55
C LYS A 232 -0.95 19.45 -5.49
N LYS A 233 -1.64 18.46 -4.89
CA LYS A 233 -2.67 18.69 -3.86
C LYS A 233 -2.14 19.44 -2.65
N ASN A 234 -0.92 19.16 -2.22
CA ASN A 234 -0.32 19.74 -1.02
C ASN A 234 0.64 20.89 -1.33
N GLN A 235 0.79 21.27 -2.60
CA GLN A 235 1.60 22.40 -3.05
C GLN A 235 3.11 22.19 -2.83
N PHE A 236 3.64 20.98 -3.10
CA PHE A 236 5.07 20.79 -3.23
C PHE A 236 5.60 21.49 -4.49
N LEU A 237 6.86 21.91 -4.45
CA LEU A 237 7.50 22.51 -5.63
C LEU A 237 7.85 21.46 -6.70
N LYS A 238 8.22 20.25 -6.26
CA LYS A 238 8.76 19.19 -7.11
C LYS A 238 8.28 17.82 -6.67
N SER A 239 8.04 16.93 -7.62
CA SER A 239 7.93 15.49 -7.40
C SER A 239 9.09 14.78 -8.06
N SER A 240 9.62 13.74 -7.44
CA SER A 240 10.72 12.94 -7.98
C SER A 240 10.54 11.45 -7.74
N THR A 241 11.27 10.63 -8.48
CA THR A 241 11.47 9.20 -8.23
C THR A 241 12.86 8.88 -7.68
N ASP A 242 13.74 9.88 -7.62
CA ASP A 242 15.09 9.74 -7.06
C ASP A 242 15.21 10.42 -5.70
N VAL A 243 15.60 9.63 -4.69
CA VAL A 243 15.84 10.10 -3.31
C VAL A 243 16.96 11.14 -3.26
N ASN A 244 17.94 11.07 -4.16
CA ASN A 244 19.05 12.02 -4.21
C ASN A 244 18.60 13.45 -4.49
N ASP A 245 17.47 13.64 -5.16
CA ASP A 245 16.86 14.96 -5.35
C ASP A 245 16.46 15.66 -4.03
N VAL A 246 16.28 14.90 -2.97
CA VAL A 246 16.06 15.40 -1.61
C VAL A 246 17.39 15.52 -0.85
N LEU A 247 18.20 14.47 -0.88
CA LEU A 247 19.40 14.38 -0.05
C LEU A 247 20.49 15.38 -0.48
N SER A 248 20.73 15.54 -1.77
CA SER A 248 21.74 16.48 -2.31
C SER A 248 21.28 17.93 -2.36
N ASN A 249 19.98 18.19 -2.22
CA ASN A 249 19.44 19.54 -2.32
C ASN A 249 19.76 20.38 -1.09
N LYS A 250 20.60 21.41 -1.28
CA LYS A 250 21.03 22.32 -0.19
C LYS A 250 19.90 23.17 0.41
N LYS A 251 18.79 23.36 -0.31
CA LYS A 251 17.61 24.08 0.20
C LYS A 251 16.81 23.25 1.18
N ILE A 252 16.85 21.93 1.06
CA ILE A 252 16.16 21.00 1.95
C ILE A 252 17.05 20.73 3.16
N ASN A 253 16.61 21.12 4.35
CA ASN A 253 17.32 20.88 5.60
C ASN A 253 16.70 19.74 6.44
N THR A 254 15.54 19.23 6.02
CA THR A 254 14.75 18.27 6.76
C THR A 254 14.18 17.21 5.84
N VAL A 255 14.21 15.95 6.27
CA VAL A 255 13.65 14.82 5.54
C VAL A 255 12.57 14.14 6.40
N SER A 256 11.41 13.88 5.80
CA SER A 256 10.37 13.05 6.40
C SER A 256 10.27 11.73 5.64
N ILE A 257 10.53 10.60 6.31
CA ILE A 257 10.55 9.25 5.75
C ILE A 257 9.25 8.53 6.13
N VAL A 258 8.47 8.12 5.12
CA VAL A 258 7.12 7.51 5.28
C VAL A 258 6.96 6.40 4.23
N THR A 259 7.90 5.50 4.22
CA THR A 259 7.99 4.37 3.28
C THR A 259 7.57 3.05 3.94
N ARG A 260 7.89 1.90 3.35
CA ARG A 260 7.81 0.60 4.02
C ARG A 260 8.96 0.47 5.01
N HIS A 261 8.78 -0.38 6.00
CA HIS A 261 9.65 -0.47 7.17
C HIS A 261 11.09 -0.86 6.84
N ASP A 262 11.28 -1.79 5.89
CA ASP A 262 12.58 -2.27 5.38
C ASP A 262 13.51 -1.18 4.84
N THR A 263 12.95 -0.05 4.46
CA THR A 263 13.74 1.05 3.89
C THR A 263 14.11 2.13 4.91
N HIS A 264 13.51 2.12 6.10
CA HIS A 264 13.62 3.21 7.07
C HIS A 264 15.06 3.42 7.53
N SER A 265 15.75 2.39 8.01
CA SER A 265 17.12 2.48 8.52
C SER A 265 18.08 3.06 7.48
N LYS A 266 18.05 2.52 6.26
CA LYS A 266 18.89 2.97 5.14
C LYS A 266 18.64 4.44 4.76
N LEU A 267 17.37 4.85 4.68
CA LEU A 267 17.00 6.22 4.35
C LEU A 267 17.35 7.20 5.47
N VAL A 268 17.23 6.78 6.73
CA VAL A 268 17.69 7.56 7.90
C VAL A 268 19.19 7.78 7.84
N ILE A 269 19.99 6.71 7.66
CA ILE A 269 21.45 6.77 7.54
C ILE A 269 21.87 7.73 6.42
N ASN A 270 21.27 7.58 5.24
CA ASN A 270 21.57 8.45 4.09
C ASN A 270 21.23 9.92 4.36
N SER A 271 20.10 10.17 5.04
CA SER A 271 19.67 11.53 5.39
C SER A 271 20.58 12.16 6.43
N LEU A 272 21.01 11.40 7.45
CA LEU A 272 21.96 11.86 8.47
C LEU A 272 23.34 12.14 7.85
N ASN A 273 23.84 11.28 6.96
CA ASN A 273 25.08 11.50 6.22
C ASN A 273 25.04 12.74 5.31
N ALA A 274 23.83 13.12 4.85
CA ALA A 274 23.59 14.37 4.13
C ALA A 274 23.34 15.57 5.06
N ASN A 275 23.58 15.45 6.36
CA ASN A 275 23.38 16.48 7.40
C ASN A 275 21.94 17.05 7.41
N LYS A 276 20.93 16.18 7.23
CA LYS A 276 19.51 16.58 7.30
C LYS A 276 18.93 16.26 8.67
N ASN A 277 18.02 17.09 9.18
CA ASN A 277 17.12 16.70 10.25
C ASN A 277 16.18 15.61 9.74
N VAL A 278 15.90 14.59 10.54
CA VAL A 278 15.15 13.42 10.10
C VAL A 278 13.93 13.19 10.98
N PHE A 279 12.77 13.15 10.35
CA PHE A 279 11.58 12.52 10.90
C PHE A 279 11.36 11.21 10.16
N VAL A 280 11.27 10.10 10.87
CA VAL A 280 10.96 8.80 10.28
C VAL A 280 9.74 8.20 10.96
N GLU A 281 8.82 7.64 10.17
CA GLU A 281 7.75 6.83 10.74
C GLU A 281 8.32 5.59 11.42
N LYS A 282 7.60 5.11 12.40
CA LYS A 282 7.99 3.89 13.11
C LYS A 282 7.82 2.65 12.19
N PRO A 283 8.57 1.57 12.38
CA PRO A 283 9.72 1.44 13.27
C PRO A 283 10.96 2.13 12.69
N LEU A 284 11.94 2.43 13.54
CA LEU A 284 13.21 3.03 13.09
C LEU A 284 14.05 2.05 12.28
N ALA A 285 14.06 0.78 12.70
CA ALA A 285 14.82 -0.32 12.12
C ALA A 285 14.09 -1.65 12.35
N LEU A 286 14.40 -2.68 11.56
CA LEU A 286 13.85 -4.03 11.71
C LEU A 286 14.81 -4.97 12.46
N THR A 287 16.11 -4.69 12.43
CA THR A 287 17.15 -5.53 13.06
C THR A 287 18.04 -4.71 14.01
N LEU A 288 18.75 -5.41 14.89
CA LEU A 288 19.69 -4.76 15.80
C LEU A 288 20.88 -4.17 15.03
N ASP A 289 21.36 -4.85 13.99
CA ASP A 289 22.46 -4.37 13.16
C ASP A 289 22.09 -3.06 12.44
N GLU A 290 20.91 -2.99 11.85
CA GLU A 290 20.37 -1.74 11.27
C GLU A 290 20.31 -0.61 12.30
N LEU A 291 19.87 -0.93 13.51
CA LEU A 291 19.78 0.06 14.59
C LEU A 291 21.16 0.56 15.02
N ASP A 292 22.15 -0.32 15.09
CA ASP A 292 23.55 0.03 15.41
C ASP A 292 24.17 0.90 14.30
N ASP A 293 23.85 0.65 13.04
CA ASP A 293 24.31 1.48 11.93
C ASP A 293 23.63 2.88 11.93
N VAL A 294 22.37 2.96 12.33
CA VAL A 294 21.70 4.25 12.57
C VAL A 294 22.38 5.00 13.71
N ASP A 295 22.76 4.32 14.81
CA ASP A 295 23.48 4.96 15.93
C ASP A 295 24.82 5.56 15.48
N LYS A 296 25.61 4.80 14.73
CA LYS A 296 26.89 5.28 14.16
C LYS A 296 26.71 6.52 13.29
N ALA A 297 25.72 6.47 12.39
CA ALA A 297 25.41 7.57 11.48
C ALA A 297 24.92 8.82 12.24
N TYR A 298 24.05 8.66 13.23
CA TYR A 298 23.55 9.74 14.04
C TYR A 298 24.65 10.43 14.84
N ARG A 299 25.48 9.66 15.56
CA ARG A 299 26.58 10.21 16.35
C ARG A 299 27.56 11.00 15.49
N LYS A 300 27.89 10.46 14.30
CA LYS A 300 28.75 11.15 13.33
C LYS A 300 28.14 12.49 12.86
N ALA A 301 26.88 12.47 12.45
CA ALA A 301 26.19 13.66 11.94
C ALA A 301 25.95 14.70 13.04
N ASN A 302 25.59 14.26 14.26
CA ASN A 302 25.32 15.14 15.39
C ASN A 302 26.58 15.88 15.88
N ASN A 303 27.74 15.23 15.85
CA ASN A 303 29.02 15.84 16.19
C ASN A 303 29.42 16.97 15.22
N SER A 304 28.98 16.90 13.97
CA SER A 304 29.34 17.89 12.94
C SER A 304 28.27 18.97 12.72
N SER A 305 27.00 18.67 12.89
CA SER A 305 25.92 19.53 12.38
C SER A 305 24.71 19.67 13.32
N ASN A 306 24.75 19.11 14.53
CA ASN A 306 23.66 19.14 15.52
C ASN A 306 22.29 18.77 14.89
N VAL A 307 22.25 17.68 14.13
CA VAL A 307 21.04 17.19 13.46
C VAL A 307 20.04 16.58 14.46
N ARG A 308 18.77 16.63 14.13
CA ARG A 308 17.70 16.00 14.90
C ARG A 308 17.26 14.72 14.23
N LEU A 309 17.09 13.67 15.03
CA LEU A 309 16.39 12.45 14.64
C LEU A 309 15.15 12.31 15.53
N MET A 310 13.99 12.10 14.92
CA MET A 310 12.74 11.83 15.63
C MET A 310 12.00 10.69 14.93
N VAL A 311 11.52 9.73 15.72
CA VAL A 311 10.64 8.67 15.26
C VAL A 311 9.18 9.05 15.52
N GLY A 312 8.28 8.67 14.66
CA GLY A 312 6.85 8.97 14.72
C GLY A 312 6.10 8.32 15.88
N PHE A 313 6.64 8.35 17.09
CA PHE A 313 5.99 7.89 18.32
C PHE A 313 4.91 8.87 18.79
N ASN A 314 3.90 9.03 17.97
CA ASN A 314 2.86 10.04 18.11
C ASN A 314 2.06 9.94 19.42
N ARG A 315 1.92 8.75 20.00
CA ARG A 315 1.11 8.54 21.22
C ARG A 315 1.59 9.39 22.41
N ARG A 316 2.90 9.69 22.49
CA ARG A 316 3.47 10.60 23.48
C ARG A 316 2.76 11.98 23.50
N TYR A 317 2.30 12.41 22.33
CA TYR A 317 1.71 13.74 22.11
C TYR A 317 0.18 13.75 22.18
N ALA A 318 -0.43 12.63 22.52
CA ALA A 318 -1.88 12.58 22.73
C ALA A 318 -2.26 13.40 23.97
N PRO A 319 -3.32 14.25 23.92
CA PRO A 319 -3.67 15.11 25.05
C PRO A 319 -3.89 14.38 26.37
N HIS A 320 -4.47 13.18 26.31
CA HIS A 320 -4.65 12.34 27.51
C HIS A 320 -3.31 11.86 28.08
N ILE A 321 -2.35 11.49 27.22
CA ILE A 321 -1.04 11.01 27.66
C ILE A 321 -0.21 12.14 28.24
N ILE A 322 -0.24 13.32 27.63
CA ILE A 322 0.39 14.53 28.21
C ILE A 322 -0.20 14.80 29.61
N LYS A 323 -1.53 14.71 29.75
CA LYS A 323 -2.16 14.90 31.06
C LYS A 323 -1.77 13.82 32.06
N MET A 324 -1.76 12.54 31.65
CA MET A 324 -1.31 11.42 32.49
C MET A 324 0.13 11.67 32.98
N LYS A 325 1.05 11.94 32.09
CA LYS A 325 2.47 12.20 32.45
C LYS A 325 2.60 13.35 33.42
N ALA A 326 1.92 14.46 33.16
CA ALA A 326 1.93 15.60 34.07
C ALA A 326 1.35 15.29 35.47
N LEU A 327 0.43 14.34 35.58
CA LEU A 327 -0.07 13.86 36.86
C LEU A 327 0.93 12.92 37.56
N LEU A 328 1.52 11.97 36.80
CA LEU A 328 2.53 11.04 37.31
C LEU A 328 3.79 11.77 37.77
N ASP A 329 4.24 12.79 37.07
CA ASP A 329 5.42 13.59 37.45
C ASP A 329 5.27 14.33 38.81
N THR A 330 4.08 14.35 39.41
CA THR A 330 3.85 14.86 40.76
C THR A 330 4.09 13.84 41.87
N HIS A 331 4.32 12.56 41.50
CA HIS A 331 4.57 11.44 42.38
C HIS A 331 6.01 10.96 42.22
N SER A 332 6.54 10.30 43.24
CA SER A 332 7.90 9.74 43.21
C SER A 332 7.90 8.22 43.45
N SER A 333 6.75 7.62 43.65
CA SER A 333 6.62 6.18 43.90
C SER A 333 6.63 5.40 42.57
N PRO A 334 7.17 4.18 42.58
CA PRO A 334 7.10 3.28 41.42
C PRO A 334 5.67 3.04 40.95
N GLU A 335 5.51 2.92 39.66
CA GLU A 335 4.22 2.76 38.97
C GLU A 335 3.99 1.31 38.52
N SER A 336 2.73 0.87 38.55
CA SER A 336 2.29 -0.38 37.94
C SER A 336 1.37 -0.07 36.75
N ILE A 337 1.74 -0.50 35.53
CA ILE A 337 1.05 -0.10 34.30
C ILE A 337 0.45 -1.31 33.58
N ILE A 338 -0.80 -1.23 33.16
CA ILE A 338 -1.45 -2.20 32.28
C ILE A 338 -1.88 -1.51 30.98
N MET A 339 -1.41 -2.02 29.86
CA MET A 339 -1.83 -1.58 28.53
C MET A 339 -2.53 -2.73 27.81
N THR A 340 -3.78 -2.54 27.41
CA THR A 340 -4.52 -3.49 26.58
C THR A 340 -4.70 -2.92 25.19
N VAL A 341 -4.22 -3.66 24.18
CA VAL A 341 -4.27 -3.28 22.79
C VAL A 341 -5.06 -4.32 22.00
N ASN A 342 -6.30 -4.02 21.67
CA ASN A 342 -7.10 -4.80 20.72
C ASN A 342 -6.72 -4.39 19.30
N ALA A 343 -5.67 -5.02 18.78
CA ALA A 343 -5.02 -4.58 17.54
C ALA A 343 -5.83 -4.92 16.28
N GLY A 344 -6.73 -5.94 16.36
CA GLY A 344 -7.44 -6.49 15.21
C GLY A 344 -6.55 -7.36 14.32
N ALA A 345 -7.13 -8.36 13.68
CA ALA A 345 -6.41 -9.28 12.80
C ALA A 345 -5.94 -8.58 11.51
N ILE A 346 -4.77 -8.96 11.04
CA ILE A 346 -4.25 -8.66 9.71
C ILE A 346 -3.91 -10.00 9.05
N ALA A 347 -4.24 -10.16 7.77
CA ALA A 347 -3.97 -11.38 7.00
C ALA A 347 -2.47 -11.73 7.02
N SER A 348 -2.15 -13.03 7.01
CA SER A 348 -0.77 -13.51 7.11
C SER A 348 0.09 -13.13 5.90
N ASP A 349 -0.52 -12.96 4.72
CA ASP A 349 0.11 -12.51 3.48
C ASP A 349 0.27 -10.98 3.36
N HIS A 350 -0.19 -10.21 4.34
CA HIS A 350 -0.04 -8.77 4.31
C HIS A 350 1.42 -8.38 4.58
N TRP A 351 1.97 -7.44 3.82
CA TRP A 351 3.37 -7.01 3.86
C TRP A 351 3.91 -6.68 5.28
N VAL A 352 3.06 -6.26 6.22
CA VAL A 352 3.44 -5.99 7.62
C VAL A 352 3.84 -7.28 8.35
N GLN A 353 3.27 -8.43 7.95
CA GLN A 353 3.58 -9.74 8.54
C GLN A 353 4.86 -10.37 7.95
N ASP A 354 5.29 -9.91 6.77
CA ASP A 354 6.57 -10.27 6.19
C ASP A 354 7.71 -9.75 7.07
N LEU A 355 8.59 -10.64 7.52
CA LEU A 355 9.62 -10.30 8.49
C LEU A 355 10.72 -9.41 7.92
N ASP A 356 10.98 -9.53 6.61
CA ASP A 356 12.02 -8.76 5.91
C ASP A 356 11.52 -7.37 5.48
N ILE A 357 10.21 -7.23 5.19
CA ILE A 357 9.63 -5.98 4.72
C ILE A 357 8.94 -5.20 5.83
N GLY A 358 8.12 -5.87 6.63
CA GLY A 358 7.30 -5.28 7.68
C GLY A 358 7.84 -5.47 9.09
N GLY A 359 8.65 -6.52 9.31
CA GLY A 359 9.22 -6.87 10.60
C GLY A 359 8.23 -7.47 11.59
N GLY A 360 6.99 -7.77 11.17
CA GLY A 360 5.92 -8.22 12.05
C GLY A 360 5.29 -7.09 12.89
N ARG A 361 4.24 -7.41 13.62
CA ARG A 361 3.43 -6.40 14.31
C ARG A 361 4.03 -5.89 15.61
N ILE A 362 4.88 -6.67 16.27
CA ILE A 362 5.54 -6.20 17.51
C ILE A 362 6.51 -5.07 17.17
N ILE A 363 7.36 -5.24 16.14
CA ILE A 363 8.24 -4.16 15.66
C ILE A 363 7.42 -3.05 15.00
N GLY A 364 6.48 -3.41 14.11
CA GLY A 364 5.72 -2.43 13.30
C GLY A 364 4.68 -1.62 14.06
N GLU A 365 4.09 -2.12 15.14
CA GLU A 365 3.08 -1.39 15.93
C GLU A 365 3.33 -1.50 17.45
N GLY A 366 3.76 -2.64 17.96
CA GLY A 366 4.04 -2.87 19.37
C GLY A 366 5.05 -1.88 19.95
N CYS A 367 6.02 -1.45 19.14
CA CYS A 367 7.02 -0.43 19.50
C CYS A 367 6.42 0.88 20.02
N HIS A 368 5.24 1.25 19.57
CA HIS A 368 4.53 2.41 20.12
C HIS A 368 4.20 2.28 21.62
N PHE A 369 3.89 1.07 22.07
CA PHE A 369 3.48 0.82 23.47
C PHE A 369 4.69 0.64 24.37
N VAL A 370 5.78 0.08 23.84
CA VAL A 370 7.09 0.07 24.52
C VAL A 370 7.55 1.50 24.74
N ASP A 371 7.52 2.33 23.70
CA ASP A 371 7.87 3.74 23.75
C ASP A 371 6.98 4.54 24.72
N LEU A 372 5.67 4.31 24.66
CA LEU A 372 4.71 5.00 25.51
C LEU A 372 4.90 4.65 26.98
N MET A 373 5.13 3.37 27.30
CA MET A 373 5.39 2.95 28.68
C MET A 373 6.70 3.54 29.20
N ARG A 374 7.76 3.53 28.38
CA ARG A 374 9.05 4.16 28.69
C ARG A 374 8.90 5.65 29.01
N GLN A 375 8.05 6.35 28.25
CA GLN A 375 7.78 7.78 28.49
C GLN A 375 6.98 8.01 29.76
N LEU A 376 5.91 7.21 30.02
CA LEU A 376 5.06 7.39 31.21
C LEU A 376 5.88 7.18 32.48
N VAL A 377 6.64 6.12 32.57
CA VAL A 377 7.52 5.85 33.71
C VAL A 377 8.66 6.87 33.81
N GLY A 378 9.28 7.26 32.70
CA GLY A 378 10.38 8.25 32.71
C GLY A 378 11.77 7.64 33.02
N HIS A 379 11.86 6.37 33.38
CA HIS A 379 13.09 5.66 33.73
C HIS A 379 13.46 4.60 32.69
N LYS A 380 14.74 4.17 32.65
CA LYS A 380 15.20 3.18 31.67
C LYS A 380 14.58 1.80 31.92
N ILE A 381 14.38 1.07 30.82
CA ILE A 381 13.91 -0.30 30.85
C ILE A 381 15.07 -1.20 31.30
N ASN A 382 14.87 -1.90 32.41
CA ASN A 382 15.87 -2.79 33.00
C ASN A 382 15.76 -4.21 32.40
N GLN A 383 14.55 -4.78 32.35
CA GLN A 383 14.29 -6.12 31.86
C GLN A 383 12.98 -6.19 31.06
N TYR A 384 12.87 -7.21 30.23
CA TYR A 384 11.62 -7.56 29.56
C TYR A 384 11.37 -9.06 29.61
N GLN A 385 10.10 -9.44 29.58
CA GLN A 385 9.62 -10.81 29.40
C GLN A 385 8.47 -10.78 28.41
N ALA A 386 8.40 -11.77 27.53
CA ALA A 386 7.32 -11.85 26.53
C ALA A 386 6.86 -13.29 26.37
N ILE A 387 5.55 -13.45 26.17
CA ILE A 387 4.91 -14.72 25.89
C ILE A 387 3.86 -14.51 24.80
N MET A 388 3.75 -15.43 23.86
CA MET A 388 2.72 -15.41 22.84
C MET A 388 1.79 -16.62 22.94
N ILE A 389 0.65 -16.55 22.24
CA ILE A 389 -0.31 -17.65 22.18
C ILE A 389 0.36 -18.93 21.63
N GLY A 390 -0.07 -20.07 22.16
CA GLY A 390 0.44 -21.38 21.73
C GLY A 390 0.09 -21.71 20.27
N ASN A 391 0.84 -22.65 19.69
CA ASN A 391 0.60 -23.13 18.33
C ASN A 391 -0.67 -24.01 18.30
N LYS A 392 -1.60 -23.69 17.39
CA LYS A 392 -2.83 -24.46 17.15
C LYS A 392 -3.27 -24.26 15.69
N ALA A 393 -3.90 -25.28 15.12
CA ALA A 393 -4.46 -25.19 13.77
C ALA A 393 -5.44 -23.99 13.65
N GLY A 394 -5.31 -23.22 12.58
CA GLY A 394 -6.07 -21.99 12.33
C GLY A 394 -5.50 -20.73 12.97
N ILE A 395 -4.28 -20.77 13.52
CA ILE A 395 -3.55 -19.60 13.98
C ILE A 395 -2.29 -19.42 13.13
N ASP A 396 -2.41 -18.66 12.04
CA ASP A 396 -1.30 -18.46 11.09
C ASP A 396 -0.22 -17.52 11.66
N VAL A 397 -0.62 -16.46 12.38
CA VAL A 397 0.29 -15.50 13.01
C VAL A 397 0.11 -15.58 14.53
N ARG A 398 1.21 -15.79 15.25
CA ARG A 398 1.20 -15.94 16.72
C ARG A 398 1.71 -14.71 17.46
N GLU A 399 2.80 -14.11 16.98
CA GLU A 399 3.50 -13.01 17.66
C GLU A 399 2.64 -11.76 17.88
N ASP A 400 1.59 -11.55 17.09
CA ASP A 400 0.63 -10.46 17.25
C ASP A 400 -0.44 -10.72 18.32
N LYS A 401 -0.28 -11.80 19.11
CA LYS A 401 -1.11 -12.18 20.24
C LYS A 401 -0.20 -12.50 21.43
N ALA A 402 0.39 -11.44 21.98
CA ALA A 402 1.43 -11.55 22.99
C ALA A 402 1.15 -10.67 24.22
N SER A 403 1.71 -11.08 25.36
CA SER A 403 1.85 -10.28 26.56
C SER A 403 3.32 -9.99 26.82
N ILE A 404 3.64 -8.73 27.02
CA ILE A 404 5.00 -8.23 27.20
C ILE A 404 5.05 -7.48 28.52
N THR A 405 5.93 -7.91 29.42
CA THR A 405 6.17 -7.23 30.70
C THR A 405 7.51 -6.53 30.66
N LEU A 406 7.54 -5.27 31.07
CA LEU A 406 8.75 -4.44 31.20
C LEU A 406 8.95 -4.08 32.66
N SER A 407 10.19 -4.10 33.15
CA SER A 407 10.57 -3.51 34.42
C SER A 407 11.57 -2.36 34.20
N PHE A 408 11.58 -1.39 35.12
CA PHE A 408 12.32 -0.15 35.02
C PHE A 408 13.28 0.04 36.18
N GLU A 409 14.27 0.93 36.01
CA GLU A 409 15.34 1.16 37.01
C GLU A 409 14.82 1.71 38.34
N ASP A 410 13.69 2.41 38.37
CA ASP A 410 13.05 2.95 39.57
C ASP A 410 12.20 1.93 40.34
N GLY A 411 12.09 0.70 39.83
CA GLY A 411 11.23 -0.36 40.38
C GLY A 411 9.82 -0.39 39.80
N SER A 412 9.45 0.53 38.92
CA SER A 412 8.19 0.48 38.17
C SER A 412 8.16 -0.74 37.25
N PHE A 413 6.97 -1.24 36.95
CA PHE A 413 6.77 -2.28 35.94
C PHE A 413 5.44 -2.09 35.19
N GLY A 414 5.35 -2.71 34.04
CA GLY A 414 4.08 -2.71 33.31
C GLY A 414 3.97 -3.82 32.29
N THR A 415 2.73 -4.16 31.95
CA THR A 415 2.42 -5.22 30.97
C THR A 415 1.64 -4.65 29.80
N ILE A 416 2.07 -5.00 28.59
CA ILE A 416 1.40 -4.71 27.33
C ILE A 416 0.75 -6.00 26.84
N HIS A 417 -0.57 -6.06 26.81
CA HIS A 417 -1.33 -7.12 26.18
C HIS A 417 -1.62 -6.70 24.74
N TYR A 418 -0.82 -7.18 23.77
CA TYR A 418 -1.00 -6.92 22.34
C TYR A 418 -1.77 -8.07 21.71
N LEU A 419 -3.07 -7.84 21.41
CA LEU A 419 -4.03 -8.90 21.08
C LEU A 419 -4.69 -8.62 19.72
N ALA A 420 -4.29 -9.36 18.69
CA ALA A 420 -4.85 -9.22 17.34
C ALA A 420 -6.11 -10.08 17.09
N ASN A 421 -6.53 -10.90 18.07
CA ASN A 421 -7.67 -11.81 17.98
C ASN A 421 -8.96 -11.27 18.62
N GLY A 422 -8.98 -10.01 19.04
CA GLY A 422 -10.17 -9.39 19.61
C GLY A 422 -11.17 -8.87 18.57
N GLY A 423 -12.43 -8.77 18.95
CA GLY A 423 -13.49 -8.24 18.09
C GLY A 423 -13.40 -6.71 17.89
N SER A 424 -13.77 -6.24 16.70
CA SER A 424 -13.67 -4.81 16.31
C SER A 424 -14.57 -3.85 17.09
N VAL A 425 -15.59 -4.37 17.78
CA VAL A 425 -16.50 -3.58 18.64
C VAL A 425 -15.84 -3.20 19.96
N PHE A 426 -14.85 -3.98 20.43
CA PHE A 426 -14.10 -3.67 21.65
C PHE A 426 -13.14 -2.49 21.40
N PRO A 427 -13.00 -1.54 22.36
CA PRO A 427 -12.08 -0.40 22.20
C PRO A 427 -10.66 -0.83 21.90
N LYS A 428 -9.97 -0.08 21.01
CA LYS A 428 -8.65 -0.48 20.53
C LYS A 428 -7.57 -0.39 21.62
N GLU A 429 -7.52 0.68 22.41
CA GLU A 429 -6.41 0.94 23.32
C GLU A 429 -6.94 1.38 24.70
N ARG A 430 -6.45 0.72 25.76
CA ARG A 430 -6.74 1.07 27.16
C ARG A 430 -5.44 1.06 27.94
N ILE A 431 -5.28 2.03 28.83
CA ILE A 431 -4.12 2.17 29.70
C ILE A 431 -4.61 2.44 31.14
N GLU A 432 -4.07 1.69 32.08
CA GLU A 432 -4.30 1.84 33.50
C GLU A 432 -2.97 1.98 34.21
N VAL A 433 -2.85 2.99 35.07
CA VAL A 433 -1.66 3.24 35.88
C VAL A 433 -2.06 3.32 37.33
N PHE A 434 -1.44 2.50 38.15
CA PHE A 434 -1.63 2.41 39.59
C PHE A 434 -0.41 3.04 40.28
N CYS A 435 -0.63 4.03 41.16
CA CYS A 435 0.42 4.76 41.86
C CYS A 435 -0.19 5.38 43.12
N ASP A 436 0.43 5.23 44.29
CA ASP A 436 0.10 5.89 45.55
C ASP A 436 -1.40 5.84 45.90
N ASP A 437 -1.99 4.65 45.95
CA ASP A 437 -3.42 4.40 46.24
C ASP A 437 -4.40 5.05 45.23
N ALA A 438 -3.89 5.57 44.11
CA ALA A 438 -4.66 6.20 43.05
C ALA A 438 -4.53 5.45 41.73
N VAL A 439 -5.53 5.60 40.85
CA VAL A 439 -5.53 5.00 39.52
C VAL A 439 -5.85 6.02 38.45
N LEU A 440 -5.07 6.03 37.38
CA LEU A 440 -5.43 6.69 36.12
C LEU A 440 -5.88 5.63 35.11
N GLN A 441 -7.01 5.87 34.45
CA GLN A 441 -7.54 4.98 33.43
C GLN A 441 -7.86 5.78 32.14
N MET A 442 -7.17 5.44 31.05
CA MET A 442 -7.42 6.02 29.74
C MET A 442 -8.11 5.02 28.81
N ASP A 443 -9.26 5.40 28.27
CA ASP A 443 -10.00 4.63 27.29
C ASP A 443 -9.93 5.26 25.91
N ASN A 444 -9.24 4.58 24.99
CA ASN A 444 -9.22 4.80 23.55
C ASN A 444 -8.94 6.28 23.13
N TYR A 445 -8.11 6.99 23.90
CA TYR A 445 -7.80 8.42 23.69
C TYR A 445 -9.02 9.32 23.59
N LYS A 446 -10.11 8.92 24.27
CA LYS A 446 -11.35 9.71 24.36
C LYS A 446 -11.66 10.12 25.79
N ILE A 447 -11.36 9.27 26.75
CA ILE A 447 -11.67 9.49 28.16
C ILE A 447 -10.46 9.11 29.00
N LEU A 448 -10.04 10.01 29.87
CA LEU A 448 -9.12 9.76 30.97
C LEU A 448 -9.85 10.02 32.29
N LYS A 449 -9.79 9.07 33.20
CA LYS A 449 -10.37 9.14 34.55
C LYS A 449 -9.27 9.04 35.59
N GLY A 450 -9.40 9.77 36.66
CA GLY A 450 -8.61 9.62 37.88
C GLY A 450 -9.52 9.09 39.01
N TYR A 451 -9.07 8.02 39.65
CA TYR A 451 -9.69 7.46 40.85
C TYR A 451 -8.77 7.75 42.03
N SER A 452 -9.30 8.33 43.11
CA SER A 452 -8.53 8.82 44.27
C SER A 452 -7.39 9.80 43.89
N TRP A 453 -7.39 10.39 42.67
CA TRP A 453 -6.35 11.29 42.21
C TRP A 453 -6.61 12.72 42.67
N ALA A 454 -5.72 13.27 43.48
CA ALA A 454 -5.88 14.63 44.01
C ALA A 454 -5.95 15.67 42.87
N GLY A 455 -7.01 16.46 42.84
CA GLY A 455 -7.20 17.54 41.87
C GLY A 455 -7.54 17.09 40.43
N PHE A 456 -7.78 15.77 40.19
CA PHE A 456 -8.15 15.31 38.87
C PHE A 456 -9.17 14.16 38.92
N ASN A 457 -10.32 14.33 38.28
CA ASN A 457 -11.35 13.32 38.18
C ASN A 457 -11.52 12.77 36.76
N LYS A 458 -11.57 13.63 35.74
CA LYS A 458 -11.88 13.22 34.37
C LYS A 458 -11.45 14.24 33.33
N MET A 459 -10.98 13.74 32.18
CA MET A 459 -10.80 14.49 30.93
C MET A 459 -11.51 13.73 29.80
N LYS A 460 -12.32 14.41 28.99
CA LYS A 460 -13.04 13.83 27.84
C LYS A 460 -12.81 14.65 26.60
N LEU A 461 -12.51 13.98 25.49
CA LEU A 461 -12.45 14.58 24.16
C LEU A 461 -13.65 14.14 23.32
N PHE A 462 -14.17 15.05 22.50
CA PHE A 462 -15.26 14.72 21.57
C PHE A 462 -14.79 13.76 20.47
N LYS A 463 -13.58 13.98 19.93
CA LYS A 463 -12.95 13.09 18.94
C LYS A 463 -11.69 12.48 19.53
N GLN A 464 -11.40 11.25 19.10
CA GLN A 464 -10.14 10.58 19.43
C GLN A 464 -8.96 11.38 18.89
N ASP A 465 -7.97 11.62 19.74
CA ASP A 465 -6.70 12.26 19.36
C ASP A 465 -5.52 11.42 19.88
N LYS A 466 -4.79 10.80 18.95
CA LYS A 466 -3.59 9.99 19.24
C LYS A 466 -2.29 10.78 19.08
N GLY A 467 -2.36 12.11 18.97
CA GLY A 467 -1.21 12.99 19.01
C GLY A 467 -0.45 13.16 17.69
N GLN A 468 -0.90 12.62 16.55
CA GLN A 468 -0.15 12.71 15.28
C GLN A 468 0.14 14.15 14.87
N LYS A 469 -0.87 15.04 15.01
CA LYS A 469 -0.75 16.45 14.66
C LYS A 469 0.25 17.17 15.57
N ALA A 470 0.17 16.91 16.88
CA ALA A 470 1.06 17.51 17.88
C ALA A 470 2.50 16.97 17.75
N CYS A 471 2.67 15.69 17.41
CA CYS A 471 3.95 15.06 17.12
C CYS A 471 4.67 15.74 15.95
N ALA A 472 4.00 15.90 14.82
CA ALA A 472 4.54 16.60 13.65
C ALA A 472 4.89 18.07 13.98
N LYS A 473 4.00 18.76 14.72
CA LYS A 473 4.22 20.13 15.14
C LYS A 473 5.43 20.26 16.06
N ALA A 474 5.58 19.40 17.05
CA ALA A 474 6.71 19.43 17.97
C ALA A 474 8.05 19.30 17.22
N PHE A 475 8.13 18.42 16.22
CA PHE A 475 9.33 18.26 15.40
C PHE A 475 9.63 19.53 14.57
N VAL A 476 8.64 20.07 13.87
CA VAL A 476 8.79 21.29 13.06
C VAL A 476 9.19 22.48 13.94
N ASP A 477 8.52 22.66 15.07
CA ASP A 477 8.82 23.73 16.04
C ASP A 477 10.26 23.61 16.59
N SER A 478 10.73 22.39 16.87
CA SER A 478 12.09 22.16 17.39
C SER A 478 13.17 22.65 16.42
N ILE A 479 12.94 22.46 15.11
CA ILE A 479 13.85 22.93 14.07
C ILE A 479 13.78 24.46 13.94
N SER A 480 12.56 25.00 13.91
CA SER A 480 12.33 26.45 13.77
C SER A 480 12.91 27.24 14.93
N SER A 481 12.83 26.73 16.16
CA SER A 481 13.36 27.34 17.37
C SER A 481 14.82 27.02 17.66
N GLY A 482 15.44 26.11 16.93
CA GLY A 482 16.80 25.64 17.21
C GLY A 482 16.91 24.75 18.47
N SER A 483 15.78 24.30 19.06
CA SER A 483 15.78 23.44 20.25
C SER A 483 16.19 22.01 19.96
N ARG A 484 16.41 21.19 20.99
CA ARG A 484 16.74 19.75 20.84
C ARG A 484 15.57 18.98 20.24
N SER A 485 15.86 17.72 19.80
CA SER A 485 14.79 16.79 19.36
C SER A 485 13.73 16.64 20.45
N PRO A 486 12.43 16.68 20.11
CA PRO A 486 11.34 16.57 21.09
C PRO A 486 11.29 15.23 21.83
N ILE A 487 11.82 14.18 21.23
CA ILE A 487 12.05 12.89 21.89
C ILE A 487 13.56 12.76 22.09
N PRO A 488 14.03 12.49 23.33
CA PRO A 488 15.44 12.24 23.58
C PRO A 488 15.96 11.07 22.75
N TYR A 489 17.11 11.25 22.13
CA TYR A 489 17.69 10.23 21.24
C TYR A 489 17.86 8.86 21.94
N GLU A 490 18.31 8.87 23.20
CA GLU A 490 18.52 7.64 23.97
C GLU A 490 17.21 6.86 24.18
N GLU A 491 16.09 7.55 24.35
CA GLU A 491 14.77 6.90 24.46
C GLU A 491 14.31 6.28 23.14
N ILE A 492 14.58 6.95 22.01
CA ILE A 492 14.29 6.42 20.68
C ILE A 492 15.05 5.11 20.47
N MET A 493 16.34 5.10 20.77
CA MET A 493 17.20 3.94 20.60
C MET A 493 16.84 2.79 21.55
N GLU A 494 16.53 3.11 22.80
CA GLU A 494 16.12 2.16 23.82
C GLU A 494 14.79 1.47 23.41
N SER A 495 13.75 2.24 23.10
CA SER A 495 12.45 1.73 22.72
C SER A 495 12.52 0.87 21.44
N SER A 496 13.31 1.30 20.45
CA SER A 496 13.52 0.54 19.22
C SER A 496 14.25 -0.79 19.49
N ARG A 497 15.35 -0.75 20.27
CA ARG A 497 16.16 -1.91 20.63
C ARG A 497 15.35 -2.96 21.41
N ILE A 498 14.61 -2.51 22.40
CA ILE A 498 13.77 -3.40 23.22
C ILE A 498 12.65 -4.02 22.37
N SER A 499 12.02 -3.27 21.48
CA SER A 499 10.98 -3.80 20.60
C SER A 499 11.49 -4.90 19.67
N ILE A 500 12.70 -4.72 19.09
CA ILE A 500 13.35 -5.72 18.24
C ILE A 500 13.71 -6.97 19.08
N LYS A 501 14.29 -6.79 20.27
CA LYS A 501 14.65 -7.90 21.16
C LYS A 501 13.43 -8.71 21.59
N ILE A 502 12.32 -8.05 21.91
CA ILE A 502 11.05 -8.69 22.25
C ILE A 502 10.55 -9.55 21.07
N ALA A 503 10.52 -8.98 19.87
CA ALA A 503 10.08 -9.71 18.68
C ALA A 503 10.97 -10.95 18.43
N ASN A 504 12.28 -10.81 18.53
CA ASN A 504 13.22 -11.94 18.39
C ASN A 504 12.97 -13.03 19.43
N SER A 505 12.80 -12.67 20.70
CA SER A 505 12.52 -13.64 21.77
C SER A 505 11.18 -14.37 21.64
N LEU A 506 10.20 -13.80 20.93
CA LEU A 506 8.94 -14.48 20.61
C LEU A 506 9.07 -15.47 19.45
N ARG A 507 10.10 -15.31 18.61
CA ARG A 507 10.35 -16.12 17.42
C ARG A 507 11.29 -17.31 17.69
N GLU A 508 12.14 -17.20 18.71
CA GLU A 508 12.95 -18.30 19.25
C GLU A 508 12.07 -19.34 19.97
#